data_7cda1b5e17f8ff8bcf9d189d5fd95672
#
_entry.id   7cda1b5e17f8ff8bcf9d189d5fd95672
#
_cell.length_a   1.000
_cell.length_b   1.000
_cell.length_c   1.000
_cell.angle_alpha   90.00
_cell.angle_beta   90.00
_cell.angle_gamma   90.00
#
_symmetry.space_group_name_H-M   'P 1'
#
loop_
_entity.id
_entity.type
_entity.pdbx_description
1 polymer ?
#
loop_
_entity_poly.entity_id
_entity_poly.type
_entity_poly.pdbx_seq_one_letter_code
_entity_poly.pdbx_strand_id
1 'polypeptide(L)'
;GDGVINGRGKVFWDKYRSMRKEYDPKGLRWIVDYDCERPRGILIAECENVTVENIVLYQPGFWSLHILYSKYVTVDGIIISNNIEGRGPSTDGIDIDSSEYILVQNSNINCNDDNFCLKAGRDSDGLRVNRPCRYVVIRDCIAGHGDGLFTCGSETSGGINNIVAYNMTGMGTKYGLRFKSTCQRGGVIEDIYLCNIEMIGVRDPFVVDLNWHPAYSTSKLPEGYDEKNVPTHWIKMLTPV
;
A
#
# COMPACT_ATOMS: atom_id res chain seq x y z
N GLY A 1 10.54 16.99 13.28
CA GLY A 1 9.94 17.44 14.57
C GLY A 1 9.54 16.26 15.44
N ASP A 2 9.35 16.48 16.74
CA ASP A 2 9.01 15.42 17.71
C ASP A 2 7.49 15.28 17.94
N GLY A 3 6.71 15.54 16.89
CA GLY A 3 5.26 15.56 16.96
C GLY A 3 4.60 14.21 16.74
N VAL A 4 3.39 14.05 17.29
CA VAL A 4 2.54 12.87 17.10
C VAL A 4 1.28 13.28 16.34
N ILE A 5 0.98 12.57 15.26
CA ILE A 5 -0.27 12.72 14.50
C ILE A 5 -1.10 11.46 14.72
N ASN A 6 -2.26 11.60 15.37
CA ASN A 6 -3.21 10.52 15.58
C ASN A 6 -4.42 10.72 14.67
N GLY A 7 -4.58 9.82 13.71
CA GLY A 7 -5.68 9.86 12.74
C GLY A 7 -7.05 9.43 13.29
N ARG A 8 -7.12 8.90 14.53
CA ARG A 8 -8.35 8.38 15.16
C ARG A 8 -9.14 7.43 14.25
N GLY A 9 -8.40 6.56 13.53
CA GLY A 9 -8.91 5.72 12.44
C GLY A 9 -10.03 4.77 12.78
N LYS A 10 -10.26 4.47 14.06
CA LYS A 10 -11.24 3.46 14.50
C LYS A 10 -12.64 3.65 13.90
N VAL A 11 -13.12 4.89 13.80
CA VAL A 11 -14.45 5.18 13.23
C VAL A 11 -14.53 4.78 11.76
N PHE A 12 -13.46 4.97 11.01
CA PHE A 12 -13.35 4.58 9.61
C PHE A 12 -13.20 3.06 9.47
N TRP A 13 -12.49 2.41 10.39
CA TRP A 13 -12.32 0.95 10.38
C TRP A 13 -13.63 0.22 10.68
N ASP A 14 -14.42 0.73 11.63
CA ASP A 14 -15.72 0.16 11.97
C ASP A 14 -16.70 0.30 10.78
N LYS A 15 -16.72 1.46 10.11
CA LYS A 15 -17.50 1.68 8.88
C LYS A 15 -17.08 0.71 7.77
N TYR A 16 -15.77 0.57 7.53
CA TYR A 16 -15.24 -0.34 6.52
C TYR A 16 -15.64 -1.80 6.78
N ARG A 17 -15.53 -2.26 8.03
CA ARG A 17 -15.92 -3.62 8.39
C ARG A 17 -17.41 -3.87 8.23
N SER A 18 -18.24 -2.87 8.55
CA SER A 18 -19.68 -2.95 8.31
C SER A 18 -19.99 -3.09 6.83
N MET A 19 -19.34 -2.25 5.99
CA MET A 19 -19.51 -2.30 4.55
C MET A 19 -19.01 -3.63 3.95
N ARG A 20 -17.88 -4.17 4.43
CA ARG A 20 -17.39 -5.50 4.02
C ARG A 20 -18.42 -6.61 4.27
N LYS A 21 -19.07 -6.60 5.44
CA LYS A 21 -20.11 -7.58 5.76
C LYS A 21 -21.30 -7.52 4.79
N GLU A 22 -21.61 -6.34 4.27
CA GLU A 22 -22.67 -6.13 3.30
C GLU A 22 -22.24 -6.46 1.86
N TYR A 23 -21.06 -6.01 1.45
CA TYR A 23 -20.60 -6.05 0.05
C TYR A 23 -19.96 -7.38 -0.34
N ASP A 24 -19.18 -7.99 0.55
CA ASP A 24 -18.48 -9.24 0.23
C ASP A 24 -19.42 -10.38 -0.21
N PRO A 25 -20.56 -10.63 0.46
CA PRO A 25 -21.50 -11.65 0.01
C PRO A 25 -22.16 -11.35 -1.34
N LYS A 26 -22.18 -10.08 -1.75
CA LYS A 26 -22.73 -9.63 -3.03
C LYS A 26 -21.70 -9.66 -4.17
N GLY A 27 -20.46 -10.11 -3.92
CA GLY A 27 -19.39 -10.08 -4.91
C GLY A 27 -18.83 -8.67 -5.21
N LEU A 28 -19.05 -7.72 -4.30
CA LEU A 28 -18.65 -6.31 -4.45
C LEU A 28 -17.37 -5.94 -3.68
N ARG A 29 -16.53 -6.93 -3.33
CA ARG A 29 -15.27 -6.66 -2.61
C ARG A 29 -14.38 -5.63 -3.31
N TRP A 30 -14.35 -5.65 -4.63
CA TRP A 30 -13.50 -4.81 -5.47
C TRP A 30 -13.79 -3.32 -5.37
N ILE A 31 -15.01 -2.93 -4.96
CA ILE A 31 -15.42 -1.52 -4.88
C ILE A 31 -15.45 -0.97 -3.44
N VAL A 32 -15.35 -1.81 -2.43
CA VAL A 32 -15.48 -1.40 -1.01
C VAL A 32 -14.53 -0.25 -0.64
N ASP A 33 -13.29 -0.29 -1.10
CA ASP A 33 -12.28 0.72 -0.73
C ASP A 33 -12.55 2.10 -1.37
N TYR A 34 -13.36 2.15 -2.42
CA TYR A 34 -13.82 3.39 -3.05
C TYR A 34 -15.09 3.93 -2.42
N ASP A 35 -16.06 3.06 -2.13
CA ASP A 35 -17.33 3.45 -1.51
C ASP A 35 -17.16 3.78 -0.02
N CYS A 36 -16.20 3.16 0.64
CA CYS A 36 -15.83 3.46 2.02
C CYS A 36 -14.67 4.45 2.05
N GLU A 37 -14.94 5.72 1.90
CA GLU A 37 -13.92 6.76 2.01
C GLU A 37 -13.22 6.72 3.37
N ARG A 38 -11.90 6.58 3.34
CA ARG A 38 -11.02 6.55 4.51
C ARG A 38 -9.83 7.47 4.27
N PRO A 39 -9.56 8.45 5.16
CA PRO A 39 -8.45 9.38 4.96
C PRO A 39 -7.11 8.66 5.16
N ARG A 40 -6.13 9.01 4.34
CA ARG A 40 -4.72 8.72 4.59
C ARG A 40 -4.21 9.57 5.76
N GLY A 41 -3.20 9.09 6.47
CA GLY A 41 -2.56 9.86 7.54
C GLY A 41 -1.88 11.12 7.00
N ILE A 42 -0.97 10.94 6.07
CA ILE A 42 -0.32 12.00 5.29
C ILE A 42 -0.34 11.59 3.82
N LEU A 43 -0.74 12.50 2.95
CA LEU A 43 -0.61 12.36 1.50
C LEU A 43 0.33 13.45 0.96
N ILE A 44 1.44 13.02 0.35
CA ILE A 44 2.36 13.87 -0.40
C ILE A 44 2.08 13.59 -1.88
N ALA A 45 1.41 14.51 -2.55
CA ALA A 45 0.99 14.32 -3.94
C ALA A 45 1.54 15.41 -4.84
N GLU A 46 2.18 15.00 -5.96
CA GLU A 46 2.75 15.90 -6.98
C GLU A 46 3.72 16.95 -6.38
N CYS A 47 4.51 16.52 -5.39
CA CYS A 47 5.44 17.37 -4.68
C CYS A 47 6.90 17.05 -5.06
N GLU A 48 7.78 18.04 -4.89
CA GLU A 48 9.22 17.89 -5.06
C GLU A 48 9.99 18.44 -3.84
N ASN A 49 11.13 17.82 -3.52
CA ASN A 49 12.03 18.25 -2.44
C ASN A 49 11.36 18.29 -1.06
N VAL A 50 10.71 17.17 -0.68
CA VAL A 50 10.00 17.03 0.60
C VAL A 50 10.85 16.25 1.59
N THR A 51 10.89 16.70 2.83
CA THR A 51 11.45 15.92 3.95
C THR A 51 10.38 15.67 5.00
N VAL A 52 10.24 14.42 5.41
CA VAL A 52 9.40 13.98 6.54
C VAL A 52 10.32 13.35 7.56
N GLU A 53 10.49 13.98 8.71
CA GLU A 53 11.45 13.51 9.70
C GLU A 53 10.95 13.58 11.14
N ASN A 54 11.39 12.62 11.96
CA ASN A 54 11.23 12.61 13.42
C ASN A 54 9.78 12.86 13.88
N ILE A 55 8.81 12.22 13.23
CA ILE A 55 7.39 12.28 13.63
C ILE A 55 6.86 10.87 13.93
N VAL A 56 5.80 10.82 14.72
CA VAL A 56 5.05 9.60 14.99
C VAL A 56 3.69 9.70 14.31
N LEU A 57 3.37 8.71 13.47
CA LEU A 57 2.05 8.54 12.87
C LEU A 57 1.33 7.40 13.59
N TYR A 58 0.08 7.66 13.94
CA TYR A 58 -0.70 6.77 14.78
C TYR A 58 -2.14 6.65 14.28
N GLN A 59 -2.61 5.41 14.08
CA GLN A 59 -4.01 5.11 13.75
C GLN A 59 -4.63 5.95 12.62
N PRO A 60 -4.13 5.93 11.38
CA PRO A 60 -4.81 6.57 10.26
C PRO A 60 -6.11 5.83 9.91
N GLY A 61 -6.97 6.44 9.14
CA GLY A 61 -8.16 5.78 8.60
C GLY A 61 -7.83 4.73 7.52
N PHE A 62 -6.73 4.96 6.81
CA PHE A 62 -6.21 4.17 5.69
C PHE A 62 -4.67 4.18 5.72
N TRP A 63 -3.95 4.17 4.62
CA TRP A 63 -2.49 4.23 4.54
C TRP A 63 -1.90 5.37 5.38
N SER A 64 -0.78 5.13 6.05
CA SER A 64 -0.23 6.10 7.00
C SER A 64 0.50 7.25 6.32
N LEU A 65 1.49 6.94 5.50
CA LEU A 65 2.23 7.91 4.68
C LEU A 65 2.17 7.46 3.22
N HIS A 66 1.51 8.23 2.38
CA HIS A 66 1.39 7.98 0.95
C HIS A 66 2.15 9.04 0.16
N ILE A 67 3.16 8.60 -0.59
CA ILE A 67 3.98 9.43 -1.49
C ILE A 67 3.52 9.12 -2.91
N LEU A 68 2.80 10.07 -3.54
CA LEU A 68 2.15 9.89 -4.83
C LEU A 68 2.68 10.89 -5.85
N TYR A 69 3.11 10.41 -7.01
CA TYR A 69 3.56 11.25 -8.14
C TYR A 69 4.61 12.29 -7.77
N SER A 70 5.44 11.99 -6.78
CA SER A 70 6.38 12.94 -6.17
C SER A 70 7.83 12.58 -6.45
N LYS A 71 8.73 13.54 -6.27
CA LYS A 71 10.17 13.37 -6.51
C LYS A 71 11.01 13.99 -5.39
N TYR A 72 12.20 13.41 -5.18
CA TYR A 72 13.16 13.90 -4.20
C TYR A 72 12.55 14.00 -2.80
N VAL A 73 11.94 12.90 -2.34
CA VAL A 73 11.34 12.81 -1.02
C VAL A 73 12.26 12.01 -0.10
N THR A 74 12.57 12.59 1.05
CA THR A 74 13.30 11.91 2.12
C THR A 74 12.38 11.67 3.32
N VAL A 75 12.32 10.42 3.77
CA VAL A 75 11.63 10.01 5.00
C VAL A 75 12.70 9.49 5.96
N ASP A 76 12.88 10.15 7.10
CA ASP A 76 13.96 9.84 8.03
C ASP A 76 13.48 9.80 9.48
N GLY A 77 13.77 8.71 10.18
CA GLY A 77 13.54 8.59 11.61
C GLY A 77 12.06 8.65 12.03
N ILE A 78 11.12 8.27 11.15
CA ILE A 78 9.70 8.28 11.53
C ILE A 78 9.30 6.98 12.23
N ILE A 79 8.28 7.08 13.07
CA ILE A 79 7.65 5.94 13.72
C ILE A 79 6.20 5.85 13.24
N ILE A 80 5.78 4.67 12.79
CA ILE A 80 4.38 4.39 12.49
C ILE A 80 3.91 3.28 13.42
N SER A 81 2.87 3.55 14.21
CA SER A 81 2.32 2.61 15.19
C SER A 81 0.82 2.46 15.04
N ASN A 82 0.40 1.60 14.12
CA ASN A 82 -1.01 1.41 13.75
C ASN A 82 -1.59 0.10 14.23
N ASN A 83 -0.76 -0.86 14.61
CA ASN A 83 -1.23 -2.17 15.02
C ASN A 83 -1.84 -2.13 16.41
N ILE A 84 -3.14 -1.88 16.44
CA ILE A 84 -3.94 -1.91 17.66
C ILE A 84 -4.83 -3.13 17.61
N GLU A 85 -4.44 -4.15 18.32
CA GLU A 85 -5.18 -5.43 18.39
C GLU A 85 -5.49 -6.02 17.00
N GLY A 86 -4.63 -5.78 16.00
CA GLY A 86 -4.82 -6.26 14.63
C GLY A 86 -6.00 -5.66 13.89
N ARG A 87 -6.50 -4.47 14.26
CA ARG A 87 -7.80 -3.96 13.78
C ARG A 87 -7.78 -2.86 12.73
N GLY A 88 -6.65 -2.32 12.35
CA GLY A 88 -6.56 -1.24 11.36
C GLY A 88 -6.51 -1.75 9.91
N PRO A 89 -7.65 -1.99 9.23
CA PRO A 89 -7.64 -2.51 7.87
C PRO A 89 -7.01 -1.53 6.88
N SER A 90 -6.09 -2.01 6.03
CA SER A 90 -5.35 -1.21 5.05
C SER A 90 -4.65 0.00 5.70
N THR A 91 -4.06 -0.20 6.88
CA THR A 91 -3.25 0.80 7.54
C THR A 91 -1.77 0.52 7.26
N ASP A 92 -1.43 0.47 5.98
CA ASP A 92 -0.07 0.32 5.47
C ASP A 92 0.84 1.38 6.10
N GLY A 93 2.12 1.09 6.19
CA GLY A 93 3.11 1.99 6.74
C GLY A 93 3.45 3.13 5.77
N ILE A 94 4.38 2.88 4.87
CA ILE A 94 4.81 3.84 3.86
C ILE A 94 4.50 3.27 2.48
N ASP A 95 3.62 3.95 1.73
CA ASP A 95 3.29 3.64 0.35
C ASP A 95 3.98 4.61 -0.59
N ILE A 96 4.89 4.11 -1.40
CA ILE A 96 5.61 4.87 -2.43
C ILE A 96 4.95 4.53 -3.76
N ASP A 97 4.15 5.44 -4.31
CA ASP A 97 3.31 5.20 -5.48
C ASP A 97 3.70 6.11 -6.63
N SER A 98 4.08 5.50 -7.77
CA SER A 98 4.36 6.23 -9.01
C SER A 98 5.31 7.43 -8.81
N SER A 99 6.29 7.27 -7.94
CA SER A 99 7.21 8.32 -7.46
C SER A 99 8.66 7.92 -7.70
N GLU A 100 9.55 8.90 -7.76
CA GLU A 100 10.96 8.64 -8.07
C GLU A 100 11.94 9.47 -7.22
N TYR A 101 13.16 8.94 -7.02
CA TYR A 101 14.20 9.53 -6.18
C TYR A 101 13.76 9.66 -4.72
N ILE A 102 13.37 8.53 -4.14
CA ILE A 102 12.85 8.46 -2.79
C ILE A 102 13.88 7.79 -1.88
N LEU A 103 14.13 8.37 -0.72
CA LEU A 103 14.93 7.79 0.35
C LEU A 103 14.05 7.58 1.59
N VAL A 104 14.00 6.35 2.08
CA VAL A 104 13.40 6.01 3.38
C VAL A 104 14.47 5.41 4.26
N GLN A 105 14.70 5.98 5.44
CA GLN A 105 15.74 5.47 6.33
C GLN A 105 15.39 5.63 7.82
N ASN A 106 16.10 4.88 8.67
CA ASN A 106 16.09 4.99 10.14
C ASN A 106 14.66 4.92 10.74
N SER A 107 13.73 4.26 10.07
CA SER A 107 12.30 4.29 10.42
C SER A 107 11.83 2.98 11.01
N ASN A 108 10.87 3.07 11.95
CA ASN A 108 10.29 1.92 12.62
C ASN A 108 8.78 1.88 12.35
N ILE A 109 8.35 0.85 11.63
CA ILE A 109 6.96 0.71 11.16
C ILE A 109 6.33 -0.51 11.83
N ASN A 110 5.15 -0.32 12.40
CA ASN A 110 4.32 -1.38 12.97
C ASN A 110 2.86 -1.11 12.57
N CYS A 111 2.34 -1.85 11.61
CA CYS A 111 1.04 -1.59 11.00
C CYS A 111 0.16 -2.85 10.92
N ASN A 112 -0.98 -2.80 10.22
CA ASN A 112 -1.86 -3.96 10.02
C ASN A 112 -1.97 -4.40 8.56
N ASP A 113 -1.17 -3.82 7.68
CA ASP A 113 -1.02 -4.21 6.28
C ASP A 113 0.48 -4.15 5.91
N ASP A 114 0.86 -3.81 4.70
CA ASP A 114 2.27 -3.79 4.29
C ASP A 114 3.05 -2.63 4.95
N ASN A 115 4.26 -2.89 5.44
CA ASN A 115 5.05 -1.87 6.14
C ASN A 115 5.76 -0.91 5.17
N PHE A 116 6.54 -1.44 4.23
CA PHE A 116 7.17 -0.68 3.16
C PHE A 116 6.63 -1.19 1.83
N CYS A 117 5.79 -0.38 1.18
CA CYS A 117 5.03 -0.79 0.01
C CYS A 117 5.32 0.08 -1.21
N LEU A 118 5.65 -0.54 -2.32
CA LEU A 118 5.92 0.10 -3.60
C LEU A 118 4.74 -0.15 -4.54
N LYS A 119 4.22 0.91 -5.13
CA LYS A 119 3.04 0.90 -5.98
C LYS A 119 3.27 1.75 -7.24
N ALA A 120 2.52 1.48 -8.29
CA ALA A 120 2.63 2.21 -9.56
C ALA A 120 1.28 2.29 -10.30
N GLY A 121 0.22 2.62 -9.56
CA GLY A 121 -1.12 2.77 -10.12
C GLY A 121 -1.85 1.46 -10.40
N ARG A 122 -3.15 1.54 -10.59
CA ARG A 122 -4.06 0.41 -10.70
C ARG A 122 -4.77 0.35 -12.05
N ASP A 123 -4.66 -0.81 -12.71
CA ASP A 123 -5.43 -1.19 -13.90
C ASP A 123 -5.38 -0.12 -15.02
N SER A 124 -6.48 0.13 -15.67
CA SER A 124 -6.57 1.08 -16.79
C SER A 124 -6.11 2.50 -16.43
N ASP A 125 -6.40 2.97 -15.23
CA ASP A 125 -5.95 4.30 -14.80
C ASP A 125 -4.44 4.34 -14.60
N GLY A 126 -3.87 3.33 -13.95
CA GLY A 126 -2.42 3.21 -13.80
C GLY A 126 -1.69 3.07 -15.13
N LEU A 127 -2.24 2.30 -16.08
CA LEU A 127 -1.71 2.17 -17.44
C LEU A 127 -1.80 3.50 -18.22
N ARG A 128 -2.89 4.22 -18.06
CA ARG A 128 -3.09 5.55 -18.69
C ARG A 128 -2.11 6.59 -18.16
N VAL A 129 -1.90 6.63 -16.85
CA VAL A 129 -0.95 7.55 -16.20
C VAL A 129 0.48 7.16 -16.54
N ASN A 130 0.78 5.86 -16.54
CA ASN A 130 2.06 5.27 -16.93
C ASN A 130 3.27 5.91 -16.23
N ARG A 131 3.17 6.12 -14.91
CA ARG A 131 4.27 6.60 -14.08
C ARG A 131 4.82 5.45 -13.24
N PRO A 132 6.09 5.07 -13.40
CA PRO A 132 6.71 4.04 -12.59
C PRO A 132 7.02 4.53 -11.15
N CYS A 133 7.13 3.57 -10.23
CA CYS A 133 7.81 3.75 -8.97
C CYS A 133 9.27 3.32 -9.16
N ARG A 134 10.23 4.24 -9.05
CA ARG A 134 11.64 3.95 -9.35
C ARG A 134 12.63 4.82 -8.60
N TYR A 135 13.90 4.37 -8.61
CA TYR A 135 15.00 5.06 -7.93
C TYR A 135 14.69 5.28 -6.45
N VAL A 136 14.28 4.19 -5.79
CA VAL A 136 13.92 4.17 -4.37
C VAL A 136 15.00 3.46 -3.57
N VAL A 137 15.41 4.06 -2.48
CA VAL A 137 16.29 3.43 -1.48
C VAL A 137 15.53 3.35 -0.15
N ILE A 138 15.47 2.13 0.42
CA ILE A 138 14.93 1.89 1.76
C ILE A 138 16.03 1.23 2.57
N ARG A 139 16.42 1.83 3.69
CA ARG A 139 17.55 1.31 4.47
C ARG A 139 17.46 1.57 5.96
N ASP A 140 18.16 0.74 6.72
CA ASP A 140 18.32 0.93 8.17
C ASP A 140 16.95 1.05 8.87
N CYS A 141 15.98 0.19 8.48
CA CYS A 141 14.59 0.25 8.89
C CYS A 141 14.15 -1.02 9.59
N ILE A 142 13.15 -0.89 10.48
CA ILE A 142 12.51 -2.00 11.17
C ILE A 142 11.04 -2.06 10.77
N ALA A 143 10.57 -3.25 10.40
CA ALA A 143 9.16 -3.58 10.25
C ALA A 143 8.74 -4.48 11.41
N GLY A 144 7.83 -4.00 12.23
CA GLY A 144 7.18 -4.80 13.27
C GLY A 144 6.07 -5.67 12.70
N HIS A 145 4.96 -5.79 13.43
CA HIS A 145 3.80 -6.50 12.90
C HIS A 145 3.27 -5.84 11.62
N GLY A 146 2.55 -6.63 10.84
CA GLY A 146 1.96 -6.22 9.59
C GLY A 146 1.86 -7.36 8.60
N ASP A 147 1.42 -7.08 7.38
CA ASP A 147 1.44 -8.08 6.33
C ASP A 147 2.87 -8.21 5.77
N GLY A 148 3.33 -7.35 4.89
CA GLY A 148 4.67 -7.43 4.31
C GLY A 148 5.71 -6.58 5.02
N LEU A 149 6.93 -7.09 5.19
CA LEU A 149 8.10 -6.27 5.50
C LEU A 149 8.36 -5.32 4.32
N PHE A 150 8.64 -5.89 3.16
CA PHE A 150 8.85 -5.19 1.89
C PHE A 150 7.90 -5.76 0.85
N THR A 151 7.09 -4.92 0.24
CA THR A 151 6.07 -5.35 -0.72
C THR A 151 6.14 -4.53 -2.02
N CYS A 152 6.12 -5.22 -3.17
CA CYS A 152 5.84 -4.62 -4.46
C CYS A 152 4.40 -4.99 -4.85
N GLY A 153 3.55 -3.98 -5.03
CA GLY A 153 2.15 -4.16 -5.46
C GLY A 153 1.11 -4.07 -4.32
N SER A 154 -0.16 -4.43 -4.61
CA SER A 154 -0.65 -5.04 -5.87
C SER A 154 -0.81 -4.08 -7.04
N GLU A 155 -0.75 -2.80 -6.82
CA GLU A 155 -0.84 -1.77 -7.85
C GLU A 155 0.51 -1.65 -8.56
N THR A 156 0.62 -2.21 -9.81
CA THR A 156 1.89 -2.34 -10.53
C THR A 156 1.85 -1.78 -11.96
N SER A 157 0.72 -1.18 -12.35
CA SER A 157 0.44 -0.88 -13.76
C SER A 157 1.47 0.01 -14.45
N GLY A 158 2.04 0.98 -13.74
CA GLY A 158 3.10 1.86 -14.27
C GLY A 158 4.52 1.29 -14.20
N GLY A 159 4.69 0.10 -13.58
CA GLY A 159 5.99 -0.53 -13.38
C GLY A 159 6.71 -0.10 -12.10
N ILE A 160 7.52 -1.03 -11.55
CA ILE A 160 8.34 -0.82 -10.36
C ILE A 160 9.77 -1.26 -10.69
N ASN A 161 10.74 -0.36 -10.64
CA ASN A 161 12.10 -0.70 -11.01
C ASN A 161 13.17 0.17 -10.33
N ASN A 162 14.43 -0.28 -10.40
CA ASN A 162 15.57 0.42 -9.80
C ASN A 162 15.37 0.69 -8.30
N ILE A 163 15.06 -0.36 -7.55
CA ILE A 163 14.80 -0.31 -6.11
C ILE A 163 15.97 -0.98 -5.38
N VAL A 164 16.42 -0.35 -4.32
CA VAL A 164 17.42 -0.92 -3.40
C VAL A 164 16.87 -0.89 -1.99
N ALA A 165 16.82 -2.04 -1.32
CA ALA A 165 16.49 -2.10 0.10
C ALA A 165 17.55 -2.92 0.86
N TYR A 166 18.08 -2.36 1.94
CA TYR A 166 19.13 -3.02 2.71
C TYR A 166 19.15 -2.64 4.19
N ASN A 167 19.79 -3.49 5.00
CA ASN A 167 19.84 -3.35 6.44
C ASN A 167 18.43 -3.21 7.03
N MET A 168 17.53 -4.10 6.67
CA MET A 168 16.17 -4.10 7.18
C MET A 168 15.92 -5.28 8.10
N THR A 169 15.16 -5.07 9.16
CA THR A 169 14.74 -6.13 10.07
C THR A 169 13.22 -6.26 10.06
N GLY A 170 12.72 -7.46 9.73
CA GLY A 170 11.30 -7.82 9.88
C GLY A 170 11.08 -8.59 11.18
N MET A 171 10.16 -8.13 12.03
CA MET A 171 9.87 -8.73 13.34
C MET A 171 8.39 -9.11 13.44
N GLY A 172 8.07 -10.38 13.13
CA GLY A 172 6.71 -10.89 13.26
C GLY A 172 5.74 -10.44 12.16
N THR A 173 6.25 -9.98 11.01
CA THR A 173 5.43 -9.75 9.83
C THR A 173 4.92 -11.07 9.27
N LYS A 174 3.78 -11.02 8.58
CA LYS A 174 3.22 -12.20 7.93
C LYS A 174 4.06 -12.64 6.73
N TYR A 175 4.53 -11.67 5.95
CA TYR A 175 5.41 -11.89 4.81
C TYR A 175 6.70 -11.10 4.96
N GLY A 176 7.81 -11.67 4.48
CA GLY A 176 9.09 -10.97 4.35
C GLY A 176 9.12 -10.14 3.07
N LEU A 177 9.66 -10.72 2.00
CA LEU A 177 9.72 -10.11 0.67
C LEU A 177 8.51 -10.57 -0.14
N ARG A 178 7.64 -9.64 -0.50
CA ARG A 178 6.36 -9.93 -1.12
C ARG A 178 6.22 -9.22 -2.45
N PHE A 179 5.96 -9.98 -3.51
CA PHE A 179 5.63 -9.47 -4.85
C PHE A 179 4.22 -9.95 -5.20
N LYS A 180 3.29 -9.02 -5.32
CA LYS A 180 1.88 -9.34 -5.57
C LYS A 180 1.32 -8.50 -6.71
N SER A 181 0.64 -9.14 -7.65
CA SER A 181 -0.01 -8.48 -8.79
C SER A 181 -1.09 -9.37 -9.40
N THR A 182 -1.69 -8.93 -10.49
CA THR A 182 -2.60 -9.72 -11.31
C THR A 182 -2.38 -9.41 -12.79
N CYS A 183 -2.85 -10.29 -13.68
CA CYS A 183 -2.74 -10.05 -15.12
C CYS A 183 -3.37 -8.71 -15.54
N GLN A 184 -4.46 -8.29 -14.91
CA GLN A 184 -5.16 -7.03 -15.22
C GLN A 184 -4.37 -5.78 -14.85
N ARG A 185 -3.47 -5.88 -13.87
CA ARG A 185 -2.61 -4.74 -13.49
C ARG A 185 -1.63 -4.38 -14.60
N GLY A 186 -1.07 -5.37 -15.30
CA GLY A 186 0.06 -5.13 -16.18
C GLY A 186 1.28 -4.60 -15.42
N GLY A 187 2.15 -3.91 -16.15
CA GLY A 187 3.40 -3.37 -15.63
C GLY A 187 4.48 -4.44 -15.45
N VAL A 188 5.70 -3.99 -15.18
CA VAL A 188 6.87 -4.85 -14.96
C VAL A 188 7.47 -4.51 -13.60
N ILE A 189 7.87 -5.53 -12.85
CA ILE A 189 8.69 -5.38 -11.64
C ILE A 189 10.07 -5.95 -11.97
N GLU A 190 11.07 -5.09 -11.97
CA GLU A 190 12.45 -5.44 -12.36
C GLU A 190 13.49 -4.63 -11.58
N ASP A 191 14.73 -5.04 -11.61
CA ASP A 191 15.86 -4.33 -10.97
C ASP A 191 15.62 -4.04 -9.48
N ILE A 192 15.21 -5.07 -8.73
CA ILE A 192 14.98 -5.01 -7.29
C ILE A 192 16.18 -5.65 -6.58
N TYR A 193 16.92 -4.86 -5.82
CA TYR A 193 18.11 -5.30 -5.10
C TYR A 193 17.85 -5.29 -3.59
N LEU A 194 17.92 -6.45 -2.97
CA LEU A 194 17.64 -6.67 -1.55
C LEU A 194 18.87 -7.28 -0.89
N CYS A 195 19.40 -6.61 0.14
CA CYS A 195 20.64 -7.01 0.79
C CYS A 195 20.54 -6.85 2.30
N ASN A 196 21.14 -7.77 3.05
CA ASN A 196 21.16 -7.75 4.51
C ASN A 196 19.76 -7.53 5.11
N ILE A 197 18.87 -8.47 4.84
CA ILE A 197 17.49 -8.49 5.34
C ILE A 197 17.39 -9.56 6.42
N GLU A 198 17.18 -9.13 7.66
CA GLU A 198 16.95 -10.02 8.79
C GLU A 198 15.47 -10.27 9.00
N MET A 199 15.06 -11.52 9.22
CA MET A 199 13.66 -11.90 9.41
C MET A 199 13.50 -12.72 10.66
N ILE A 200 12.84 -12.16 11.69
CA ILE A 200 12.62 -12.79 12.98
C ILE A 200 11.13 -13.08 13.15
N GLY A 201 10.76 -14.36 13.24
CA GLY A 201 9.36 -14.75 13.39
C GLY A 201 8.46 -14.39 12.19
N VAL A 202 9.04 -14.19 11.02
CA VAL A 202 8.31 -13.96 9.77
C VAL A 202 7.72 -15.28 9.29
N ARG A 203 6.41 -15.29 8.97
CA ARG A 203 5.71 -16.54 8.61
C ARG A 203 6.14 -17.07 7.25
N ASP A 204 6.09 -16.24 6.23
CA ASP A 204 6.40 -16.57 4.84
C ASP A 204 7.52 -15.63 4.33
N PRO A 205 8.80 -16.05 4.36
CA PRO A 205 9.93 -15.15 4.09
C PRO A 205 9.96 -14.57 2.66
N PHE A 206 9.49 -15.32 1.67
CA PHE A 206 9.47 -14.89 0.28
C PHE A 206 8.20 -15.37 -0.43
N VAL A 207 7.45 -14.44 -1.03
CA VAL A 207 6.19 -14.73 -1.71
C VAL A 207 6.10 -13.97 -3.03
N VAL A 208 5.76 -14.70 -4.10
CA VAL A 208 5.36 -14.14 -5.40
C VAL A 208 3.95 -14.65 -5.70
N ASP A 209 2.99 -13.73 -5.81
CA ASP A 209 1.58 -14.04 -6.12
C ASP A 209 1.09 -13.14 -7.25
N LEU A 210 1.00 -13.71 -8.45
CA LEU A 210 0.55 -13.01 -9.66
C LEU A 210 -0.94 -13.23 -9.97
N ASN A 211 -1.67 -13.86 -9.05
CA ASN A 211 -3.13 -13.97 -9.09
C ASN A 211 -3.74 -13.50 -7.75
N TRP A 212 -3.18 -12.40 -7.24
CA TRP A 212 -3.46 -11.93 -5.91
C TRP A 212 -4.90 -11.49 -5.73
N HIS A 213 -5.58 -12.12 -4.78
CA HIS A 213 -6.90 -11.79 -4.27
C HIS A 213 -7.95 -11.47 -5.37
N PRO A 214 -8.37 -12.42 -6.20
CA PRO A 214 -9.23 -12.16 -7.37
C PRO A 214 -10.51 -11.36 -7.04
N ALA A 215 -11.13 -11.61 -5.89
CA ALA A 215 -12.34 -10.89 -5.47
C ALA A 215 -12.12 -9.37 -5.27
N TYR A 216 -10.89 -8.96 -4.93
CA TYR A 216 -10.51 -7.57 -4.83
C TYR A 216 -9.96 -7.02 -6.14
N SER A 217 -9.16 -7.81 -6.82
CA SER A 217 -8.37 -7.36 -7.97
C SER A 217 -9.13 -7.37 -9.29
N THR A 218 -10.22 -8.14 -9.41
CA THR A 218 -11.04 -8.19 -10.61
C THR A 218 -12.31 -7.37 -10.41
N SER A 219 -12.36 -6.21 -11.06
CA SER A 219 -13.51 -5.31 -11.00
C SER A 219 -14.55 -5.74 -12.03
N LYS A 220 -15.60 -6.41 -11.58
CA LYS A 220 -16.73 -6.85 -12.45
C LYS A 220 -18.05 -6.76 -11.69
N LEU A 221 -19.11 -6.42 -12.40
CA LEU A 221 -20.45 -6.47 -11.83
C LEU A 221 -20.88 -7.92 -11.60
N PRO A 222 -21.43 -8.24 -10.42
CA PRO A 222 -22.03 -9.55 -10.17
C PRO A 222 -23.27 -9.79 -11.04
N GLU A 223 -23.70 -11.04 -11.13
CA GLU A 223 -24.93 -11.40 -11.82
C GLU A 223 -26.14 -10.65 -11.24
N GLY A 224 -27.00 -10.14 -12.09
CA GLY A 224 -28.18 -9.34 -11.73
C GLY A 224 -27.94 -7.84 -11.58
N TYR A 225 -26.70 -7.36 -11.70
CA TYR A 225 -26.39 -5.93 -11.76
C TYR A 225 -26.35 -5.43 -13.21
N ASP A 226 -26.97 -4.27 -13.45
CA ASP A 226 -26.97 -3.60 -14.75
C ASP A 226 -26.17 -2.30 -14.63
N GLU A 227 -25.25 -2.05 -15.55
CA GLU A 227 -24.43 -0.84 -15.62
C GLU A 227 -25.25 0.45 -15.56
N LYS A 228 -26.47 0.44 -16.11
CA LYS A 228 -27.37 1.60 -16.08
C LYS A 228 -27.92 1.95 -14.70
N ASN A 229 -27.87 0.99 -13.77
CA ASN A 229 -28.50 1.07 -12.46
C ASN A 229 -27.48 1.09 -11.30
N VAL A 230 -26.19 1.21 -11.60
CA VAL A 230 -25.13 1.30 -10.59
C VAL A 230 -24.49 2.68 -10.58
N PRO A 231 -23.80 3.08 -9.49
CA PRO A 231 -23.11 4.36 -9.41
C PRO A 231 -22.10 4.55 -10.55
N THR A 232 -22.01 5.74 -11.12
CA THR A 232 -21.12 6.04 -12.25
C THR A 232 -19.65 5.75 -11.96
N HIS A 233 -19.20 5.92 -10.71
CA HIS A 233 -17.82 5.61 -10.34
C HIS A 233 -17.52 4.10 -10.34
N TRP A 234 -18.54 3.24 -10.17
CA TRP A 234 -18.37 1.81 -10.33
C TRP A 234 -18.02 1.44 -11.77
N ILE A 235 -18.71 2.07 -12.73
CA ILE A 235 -18.46 1.82 -14.16
C ILE A 235 -17.02 2.16 -14.54
N LYS A 236 -16.48 3.26 -14.01
CA LYS A 236 -15.09 3.67 -14.24
C LYS A 236 -14.06 2.71 -13.66
N MET A 237 -14.46 1.89 -12.70
CA MET A 237 -13.59 0.93 -12.03
C MET A 237 -13.66 -0.47 -12.63
N LEU A 238 -14.64 -0.73 -13.52
CA LEU A 238 -14.71 -2.03 -14.18
C LEU A 238 -13.43 -2.29 -14.97
N THR A 239 -12.92 -3.50 -14.81
CA THR A 239 -11.74 -3.92 -15.56
C THR A 239 -12.10 -3.99 -17.04
N PRO A 240 -11.37 -3.33 -17.94
CA PRO A 240 -11.59 -3.48 -19.38
C PRO A 240 -11.43 -4.95 -19.78
N VAL A 241 -12.33 -5.40 -20.64
CA VAL A 241 -12.31 -6.75 -21.21
C VAL A 241 -11.22 -6.83 -22.27
#